data_64ea2304d0b4be58c2deddae203a2cbc
#
_entry.id   64ea2304d0b4be58c2deddae203a2cbc
#
_cell.length_a   1.000
_cell.length_b   1.000
_cell.length_c   1.000
_cell.angle_alpha   90.00
_cell.angle_beta   90.00
_cell.angle_gamma   90.00
#
_symmetry.space_group_name_H-M   'P 1'
#
loop_
_entity.id
_entity.type
_entity.pdbx_description
1 polymer ?
#
loop_
_entity_poly.entity_id
_entity_poly.type
_entity_poly.pdbx_seq_one_letter_code
_entity_poly.pdbx_strand_id
1 'polypeptide(L)'
;MQRSVLIVLLVVGVACSNAQGAGQQASPAAGGSQDVAARVGNQTITVDQVDSRWQELDPAEQGRLEQMLYQNRRNVLEQMVGEILIEQAAKDAGVPKEQYLQAELDKRLQPVTDADIQQFYEENKDRAQGRTFEQLKDPIREFLQQQHRQMAQARLMGELRDKAGDVTVLLDPPRRDVAIAESDPVRGPKDAPITIIEFSDFQCPFCGRVTPTLDKLREAYPDKIRLVFKDFPLPSHPLAPKAGEAAHCAGAQGKYWEMHDRLFANQNQLEVPALKEHAKAIGLDQGKFDQCLDSGQFASEMQADMEQGQQLGVASTPTLYINGRPVIGAQPYEYFQQVVDEELARTK
;
A
#
# COMPACT_ATOMS: atom_id res chain seq x y z
N MET A 1 -31.29 2.49 -18.08
CA MET A 1 -31.70 1.12 -17.71
C MET A 1 -31.76 1.07 -16.18
N GLN A 2 -32.99 1.12 -15.67
CA GLN A 2 -33.28 1.11 -14.23
C GLN A 2 -32.99 -0.28 -13.67
N ARG A 3 -32.11 -0.40 -12.68
CA ARG A 3 -31.95 -1.62 -11.89
C ARG A 3 -32.85 -1.52 -10.66
N SER A 4 -33.92 -2.30 -10.67
CA SER A 4 -34.84 -2.48 -9.54
C SER A 4 -34.11 -3.29 -8.44
N VAL A 5 -33.99 -2.69 -7.25
CA VAL A 5 -33.53 -3.37 -6.04
C VAL A 5 -34.67 -4.20 -5.49
N LEU A 6 -34.54 -5.50 -5.51
CA LEU A 6 -35.48 -6.46 -4.92
C LEU A 6 -35.19 -6.58 -3.43
N ILE A 7 -36.04 -6.02 -2.59
CA ILE A 7 -36.00 -6.22 -1.13
C ILE A 7 -36.66 -7.55 -0.81
N VAL A 8 -35.87 -8.54 -0.39
CA VAL A 8 -36.39 -9.81 0.13
C VAL A 8 -36.67 -9.66 1.63
N LEU A 9 -37.94 -9.63 1.99
CA LEU A 9 -38.39 -9.71 3.38
C LEU A 9 -38.33 -11.17 3.85
N LEU A 10 -37.38 -11.50 4.70
CA LEU A 10 -37.32 -12.76 5.43
C LEU A 10 -38.05 -12.58 6.78
N VAL A 11 -39.22 -13.19 6.91
CA VAL A 11 -39.93 -13.30 8.19
C VAL A 11 -39.38 -14.51 8.95
N VAL A 12 -38.63 -14.25 10.02
CA VAL A 12 -38.18 -15.30 10.95
C VAL A 12 -39.10 -15.28 12.17
N GLY A 13 -39.82 -16.37 12.37
CA GLY A 13 -40.67 -16.59 13.53
C GLY A 13 -39.82 -16.80 14.78
N VAL A 14 -40.12 -16.04 15.86
CA VAL A 14 -39.46 -16.14 17.16
C VAL A 14 -40.31 -17.04 18.06
N ALA A 15 -39.73 -18.16 18.50
CA ALA A 15 -40.25 -18.96 19.61
C ALA A 15 -39.68 -18.41 20.93
N CYS A 16 -40.57 -17.98 21.83
CA CYS A 16 -40.20 -17.55 23.17
C CYS A 16 -39.84 -18.75 24.06
N SER A 17 -38.65 -18.76 24.64
CA SER A 17 -38.33 -19.53 25.82
C SER A 17 -37.69 -18.61 26.88
N ASN A 18 -38.39 -18.45 28.01
CA ASN A 18 -37.89 -17.74 29.20
C ASN A 18 -36.74 -18.50 29.85
N ALA A 19 -35.59 -17.86 30.02
CA ALA A 19 -34.57 -18.23 30.99
C ALA A 19 -34.07 -16.95 31.66
N GLN A 20 -34.39 -16.80 32.95
CA GLN A 20 -33.82 -15.80 33.86
C GLN A 20 -32.37 -16.18 34.18
N GLY A 21 -31.42 -15.35 33.80
CA GLY A 21 -30.02 -15.46 34.17
C GLY A 21 -29.46 -14.06 34.47
N ALA A 22 -28.98 -13.86 35.70
CA ALA A 22 -28.48 -12.61 36.25
C ALA A 22 -27.35 -12.00 35.36
N GLY A 23 -27.55 -10.75 34.96
CA GLY A 23 -26.61 -10.00 34.17
C GLY A 23 -25.41 -9.52 34.98
N GLN A 24 -24.22 -9.79 34.47
CA GLN A 24 -23.03 -8.99 34.73
C GLN A 24 -23.00 -7.84 33.73
N GLN A 25 -23.13 -6.63 34.23
CA GLN A 25 -22.91 -5.41 33.43
C GLN A 25 -21.42 -5.30 33.13
N ALA A 26 -21.08 -5.50 31.86
CA ALA A 26 -19.78 -5.08 31.32
C ALA A 26 -19.78 -3.56 31.22
N SER A 27 -18.79 -2.91 31.80
CA SER A 27 -18.54 -1.47 31.67
C SER A 27 -18.27 -1.10 30.23
N PRO A 28 -18.81 0.00 29.70
CA PRO A 28 -18.55 0.43 28.35
C PRO A 28 -17.11 0.92 28.22
N ALA A 29 -16.39 0.36 27.25
CA ALA A 29 -15.13 0.93 26.76
C ALA A 29 -15.39 2.33 26.17
N ALA A 30 -14.53 3.28 26.54
CA ALA A 30 -14.67 4.68 26.20
C ALA A 30 -14.51 4.94 24.68
N GLY A 31 -15.41 5.78 24.10
CA GLY A 31 -15.12 6.63 22.97
C GLY A 31 -15.86 6.40 21.66
N GLY A 32 -17.08 5.82 21.64
CA GLY A 32 -17.95 5.82 20.46
C GLY A 32 -18.98 6.95 20.52
N SER A 33 -19.24 7.62 19.41
CA SER A 33 -20.35 8.55 19.26
C SER A 33 -21.67 7.81 19.47
N GLN A 34 -22.41 8.11 20.52
CA GLN A 34 -23.74 7.56 20.78
C GLN A 34 -24.83 8.21 19.93
N ASP A 35 -24.48 8.73 18.76
CA ASP A 35 -25.43 9.35 17.86
C ASP A 35 -26.47 8.31 17.40
N VAL A 36 -27.73 8.65 17.62
CA VAL A 36 -28.86 7.80 17.23
C VAL A 36 -29.06 7.88 15.74
N ALA A 37 -28.83 6.78 15.03
CA ALA A 37 -29.09 6.67 13.59
C ALA A 37 -30.58 6.39 13.31
N ALA A 38 -31.25 5.56 14.14
CA ALA A 38 -32.66 5.25 13.98
C ALA A 38 -33.31 4.79 15.30
N ARG A 39 -34.66 4.88 15.35
CA ARG A 39 -35.47 4.27 16.42
C ARG A 39 -36.59 3.44 15.78
N VAL A 40 -36.75 2.19 16.25
CA VAL A 40 -37.79 1.27 15.81
C VAL A 40 -38.52 0.75 17.05
N GLY A 41 -39.68 1.33 17.35
CA GLY A 41 -40.37 1.10 18.61
C GLY A 41 -39.50 1.55 19.81
N ASN A 42 -39.18 0.63 20.70
CA ASN A 42 -38.31 0.87 21.87
C ASN A 42 -36.82 0.57 21.60
N GLN A 43 -36.47 0.15 20.41
CA GLN A 43 -35.08 -0.16 20.06
C GLN A 43 -34.41 1.06 19.39
N THR A 44 -33.19 1.34 19.81
CA THR A 44 -32.35 2.40 19.23
C THR A 44 -31.22 1.76 18.46
N ILE A 45 -30.98 2.23 17.25
CA ILE A 45 -29.80 1.89 16.42
C ILE A 45 -28.88 3.11 16.47
N THR A 46 -27.64 2.90 16.86
CA THR A 46 -26.60 3.95 16.87
C THR A 46 -25.79 3.95 15.58
N VAL A 47 -25.09 5.05 15.31
CA VAL A 47 -24.17 5.16 14.16
C VAL A 47 -23.06 4.09 14.28
N ASP A 48 -22.51 3.87 15.47
CA ASP A 48 -21.48 2.84 15.71
C ASP A 48 -21.98 1.43 15.35
N GLN A 49 -23.27 1.13 15.63
CA GLN A 49 -23.86 -0.15 15.24
C GLN A 49 -24.04 -0.26 13.72
N VAL A 50 -24.35 0.84 13.04
CA VAL A 50 -24.41 0.88 11.58
C VAL A 50 -23.01 0.67 10.98
N ASP A 51 -22.00 1.35 11.50
CA ASP A 51 -20.61 1.22 11.04
C ASP A 51 -20.06 -0.18 11.27
N SER A 52 -20.33 -0.77 12.45
CA SER A 52 -19.96 -2.18 12.72
C SER A 52 -20.62 -3.14 11.75
N ARG A 53 -21.92 -2.93 11.47
CA ARG A 53 -22.64 -3.77 10.52
C ARG A 53 -22.16 -3.57 9.08
N TRP A 54 -21.80 -2.36 8.70
CA TRP A 54 -21.19 -2.07 7.41
C TRP A 54 -19.83 -2.77 7.27
N GLN A 55 -19.00 -2.74 8.31
CA GLN A 55 -17.72 -3.45 8.33
C GLN A 55 -17.88 -4.98 8.11
N GLU A 56 -18.96 -5.57 8.66
CA GLU A 56 -19.26 -6.99 8.41
C GLU A 56 -19.73 -7.25 6.96
N LEU A 57 -20.50 -6.31 6.39
CA LEU A 57 -21.11 -6.48 5.08
C LEU A 57 -20.16 -6.16 3.91
N ASP A 58 -19.34 -5.14 4.07
CA ASP A 58 -18.40 -4.66 3.06
C ASP A 58 -17.13 -4.07 3.70
N PRO A 59 -16.26 -4.93 4.28
CA PRO A 59 -15.03 -4.50 4.92
C PRO A 59 -14.06 -3.80 3.96
N ALA A 60 -14.11 -4.16 2.67
CA ALA A 60 -13.26 -3.61 1.64
C ALA A 60 -13.56 -2.12 1.39
N GLU A 61 -14.83 -1.78 1.18
CA GLU A 61 -15.25 -0.40 0.93
C GLU A 61 -15.03 0.49 2.16
N GLN A 62 -15.37 -0.01 3.34
CA GLN A 62 -15.12 0.71 4.59
C GLN A 62 -13.63 1.01 4.75
N GLY A 63 -12.75 -0.01 4.56
CA GLY A 63 -11.29 0.16 4.64
C GLY A 63 -10.75 1.17 3.64
N ARG A 64 -11.28 1.17 2.42
CA ARG A 64 -10.92 2.14 1.38
C ARG A 64 -11.27 3.57 1.79
N LEU A 65 -12.46 3.78 2.35
CA LEU A 65 -12.90 5.11 2.80
C LEU A 65 -12.12 5.61 4.03
N GLU A 66 -11.84 4.74 4.99
CA GLU A 66 -10.99 5.07 6.14
C GLU A 66 -9.58 5.48 5.71
N GLN A 67 -8.99 4.73 4.77
CA GLN A 67 -7.68 5.06 4.23
C GLN A 67 -7.69 6.39 3.47
N MET A 68 -8.72 6.65 2.67
CA MET A 68 -8.88 7.92 1.96
C MET A 68 -9.05 9.09 2.94
N LEU A 69 -9.86 8.93 3.98
CA LEU A 69 -10.03 9.94 5.02
C LEU A 69 -8.73 10.22 5.78
N TYR A 70 -8.00 9.17 6.15
CA TYR A 70 -6.68 9.31 6.77
C TYR A 70 -5.73 10.08 5.86
N GLN A 71 -5.63 9.68 4.58
CA GLN A 71 -4.71 10.32 3.64
C GLN A 71 -5.03 11.80 3.44
N ASN A 72 -6.30 12.15 3.34
CA ASN A 72 -6.72 13.55 3.24
C ASN A 72 -6.37 14.34 4.51
N ARG A 73 -6.63 13.77 5.71
CA ARG A 73 -6.23 14.39 6.98
C ARG A 73 -4.71 14.55 7.09
N ARG A 74 -3.96 13.54 6.67
CA ARG A 74 -2.49 13.58 6.68
C ARG A 74 -1.96 14.68 5.77
N ASN A 75 -2.49 14.80 4.55
CA ASN A 75 -2.08 15.85 3.61
C ASN A 75 -2.33 17.26 4.17
N VAL A 76 -3.49 17.49 4.76
CA VAL A 76 -3.81 18.78 5.41
C VAL A 76 -2.89 19.03 6.61
N LEU A 77 -2.65 18.02 7.44
CA LEU A 77 -1.73 18.11 8.58
C LEU A 77 -0.30 18.45 8.14
N GLU A 78 0.21 17.82 7.10
CA GLU A 78 1.53 18.11 6.54
C GLU A 78 1.62 19.55 6.03
N GLN A 79 0.57 20.05 5.39
CA GLN A 79 0.48 21.45 4.97
C GLN A 79 0.52 22.40 6.19
N MET A 80 -0.28 22.13 7.24
CA MET A 80 -0.31 22.92 8.46
C MET A 80 1.06 22.95 9.18
N VAL A 81 1.71 21.79 9.28
CA VAL A 81 3.07 21.69 9.82
C VAL A 81 4.05 22.52 8.99
N GLY A 82 3.98 22.44 7.67
CA GLY A 82 4.80 23.24 6.78
C GLY A 82 4.57 24.74 6.95
N GLU A 83 3.33 25.18 7.10
CA GLU A 83 2.99 26.58 7.35
C GLU A 83 3.59 27.11 8.66
N ILE A 84 3.52 26.31 9.73
CA ILE A 84 4.11 26.64 11.04
C ILE A 84 5.64 26.77 10.94
N LEU A 85 6.29 25.80 10.27
CA LEU A 85 7.75 25.80 10.10
C LEU A 85 8.23 27.03 9.31
N ILE A 86 7.53 27.38 8.22
CA ILE A 86 7.85 28.57 7.42
C ILE A 86 7.65 29.84 8.25
N GLU A 87 6.55 29.92 9.02
CA GLU A 87 6.26 31.09 9.85
C GLU A 87 7.32 31.29 10.94
N GLN A 88 7.74 30.21 11.61
CA GLN A 88 8.83 30.24 12.59
C GLN A 88 10.15 30.71 11.96
N ALA A 89 10.51 30.11 10.81
CA ALA A 89 11.75 30.48 10.11
C ALA A 89 11.74 31.93 9.60
N ALA A 90 10.61 32.42 9.11
CA ALA A 90 10.45 33.80 8.68
C ALA A 90 10.57 34.78 9.86
N LYS A 91 9.98 34.45 11.02
CA LYS A 91 10.10 35.20 12.26
C LYS A 91 11.55 35.27 12.75
N ASP A 92 12.27 34.12 12.73
CA ASP A 92 13.68 34.06 13.09
C ASP A 92 14.57 34.92 12.16
N ALA A 93 14.20 34.97 10.87
CA ALA A 93 14.87 35.79 9.86
C ALA A 93 14.47 37.27 9.91
N GLY A 94 13.44 37.65 10.68
CA GLY A 94 12.96 39.02 10.81
C GLY A 94 12.29 39.57 9.54
N VAL A 95 11.70 38.71 8.72
CA VAL A 95 11.04 39.10 7.45
C VAL A 95 9.61 38.51 7.37
N PRO A 96 8.73 39.08 6.53
CA PRO A 96 7.41 38.53 6.28
C PRO A 96 7.48 37.10 5.69
N LYS A 97 6.49 36.23 6.03
CA LYS A 97 6.41 34.83 5.60
C LYS A 97 6.55 34.67 4.09
N GLU A 98 5.82 35.47 3.32
CA GLU A 98 5.80 35.40 1.85
C GLU A 98 7.18 35.76 1.27
N GLN A 99 7.83 36.79 1.83
CA GLN A 99 9.17 37.19 1.42
C GLN A 99 10.22 36.14 1.73
N TYR A 100 10.14 35.52 2.92
CA TYR A 100 10.99 34.39 3.30
C TYR A 100 10.84 33.21 2.33
N LEU A 101 9.59 32.78 2.13
CA LEU A 101 9.30 31.65 1.26
C LEU A 101 9.82 31.86 -0.17
N GLN A 102 9.53 33.04 -0.75
CA GLN A 102 9.99 33.37 -2.10
C GLN A 102 11.52 33.36 -2.19
N ALA A 103 12.20 34.02 -1.27
CA ALA A 103 13.66 34.10 -1.23
C ALA A 103 14.31 32.70 -1.07
N GLU A 104 13.72 31.84 -0.25
CA GLU A 104 14.25 30.48 -0.03
C GLU A 104 13.95 29.53 -1.21
N LEU A 105 12.83 29.70 -1.89
CA LEU A 105 12.53 28.97 -3.12
C LEU A 105 13.46 29.41 -4.26
N ASP A 106 13.67 30.70 -4.43
CA ASP A 106 14.56 31.25 -5.50
C ASP A 106 16.01 30.72 -5.35
N LYS A 107 16.50 30.51 -4.14
CA LYS A 107 17.82 29.92 -3.87
C LYS A 107 17.92 28.44 -4.33
N ARG A 108 16.81 27.73 -4.35
CA ARG A 108 16.73 26.28 -4.61
C ARG A 108 16.20 25.96 -6.00
N LEU A 109 15.56 26.91 -6.65
CA LEU A 109 15.04 26.75 -8.00
C LEU A 109 16.18 26.63 -9.00
N GLN A 110 16.21 25.49 -9.71
CA GLN A 110 17.06 25.34 -10.88
C GLN A 110 16.32 25.81 -12.13
N PRO A 111 16.92 26.66 -12.96
CA PRO A 111 16.31 27.08 -14.20
C PRO A 111 16.16 25.89 -15.16
N VAL A 112 15.04 25.82 -15.85
CA VAL A 112 14.83 24.83 -16.93
C VAL A 112 15.48 25.36 -18.20
N THR A 113 16.46 24.60 -18.70
CA THR A 113 17.17 24.94 -19.95
C THR A 113 16.49 24.32 -21.18
N ASP A 114 16.80 24.82 -22.37
CA ASP A 114 16.31 24.20 -23.60
C ASP A 114 16.89 22.78 -23.81
N ALA A 115 18.07 22.50 -23.22
CA ALA A 115 18.63 21.14 -23.21
C ALA A 115 17.79 20.16 -22.37
N ASP A 116 17.32 20.59 -21.20
CA ASP A 116 16.43 19.75 -20.35
C ASP A 116 15.12 19.44 -21.08
N ILE A 117 14.56 20.42 -21.78
CA ILE A 117 13.33 20.26 -22.55
C ILE A 117 13.53 19.27 -23.70
N GLN A 118 14.65 19.39 -24.41
CA GLN A 118 15.00 18.48 -25.52
C GLN A 118 15.21 17.06 -24.98
N GLN A 119 15.97 16.90 -23.91
CA GLN A 119 16.21 15.61 -23.28
C GLN A 119 14.89 14.95 -22.84
N PHE A 120 14.02 15.69 -22.14
CA PHE A 120 12.72 15.18 -21.73
C PHE A 120 11.86 14.72 -22.91
N TYR A 121 11.86 15.48 -24.02
CA TYR A 121 11.14 15.09 -25.22
C TYR A 121 11.67 13.80 -25.83
N GLU A 122 12.99 13.66 -25.98
CA GLU A 122 13.60 12.44 -26.55
C GLU A 122 13.35 11.20 -25.68
N GLU A 123 13.44 11.34 -24.35
CA GLU A 123 13.16 10.25 -23.39
C GLU A 123 11.68 9.81 -23.37
N ASN A 124 10.75 10.68 -23.81
CA ASN A 124 9.31 10.43 -23.81
C ASN A 124 8.70 10.44 -25.22
N LYS A 125 9.49 10.27 -26.26
CA LYS A 125 9.08 10.39 -27.65
C LYS A 125 7.94 9.44 -28.03
N ASP A 126 7.94 8.23 -27.49
CA ASP A 126 6.88 7.24 -27.72
C ASP A 126 5.52 7.70 -27.15
N ARG A 127 5.53 8.57 -26.13
CA ARG A 127 4.33 9.14 -25.51
C ARG A 127 3.86 10.43 -26.20
N ALA A 128 4.65 10.97 -27.12
CA ALA A 128 4.33 12.20 -27.83
C ALA A 128 3.13 12.09 -28.78
N GLN A 129 2.67 10.87 -29.09
CA GLN A 129 1.50 10.62 -29.94
C GLN A 129 1.59 11.33 -31.30
N GLY A 130 2.80 11.36 -31.91
CA GLY A 130 3.06 12.00 -33.19
C GLY A 130 3.22 13.53 -33.15
N ARG A 131 3.14 14.17 -31.96
CA ARG A 131 3.40 15.61 -31.84
C ARG A 131 4.90 15.89 -31.93
N THR A 132 5.24 16.99 -32.62
CA THR A 132 6.62 17.40 -32.79
C THR A 132 7.19 18.08 -31.55
N PHE A 133 8.53 18.18 -31.47
CA PHE A 133 9.22 18.91 -30.40
C PHE A 133 8.71 20.35 -30.27
N GLU A 134 8.55 21.07 -31.36
CA GLU A 134 8.07 22.46 -31.37
C GLU A 134 6.67 22.61 -30.78
N GLN A 135 5.78 21.61 -30.98
CA GLN A 135 4.44 21.61 -30.43
C GLN A 135 4.41 21.31 -28.93
N LEU A 136 5.44 20.63 -28.41
CA LEU A 136 5.52 20.21 -27.01
C LEU A 136 6.51 21.02 -26.18
N LYS A 137 7.34 21.88 -26.81
CA LYS A 137 8.38 22.64 -26.13
C LYS A 137 7.87 23.46 -24.94
N ASP A 138 6.82 24.25 -25.13
CA ASP A 138 6.27 25.09 -24.07
C ASP A 138 5.52 24.26 -22.99
N PRO A 139 4.65 23.32 -23.32
CA PRO A 139 4.08 22.39 -22.31
C PRO A 139 5.14 21.63 -21.49
N ILE A 140 6.23 21.17 -22.11
CA ILE A 140 7.32 20.48 -21.40
C ILE A 140 8.04 21.48 -20.47
N ARG A 141 8.31 22.72 -20.94
CA ARG A 141 8.94 23.75 -20.11
C ARG A 141 8.09 24.02 -18.85
N GLU A 142 6.79 24.23 -19.01
CA GLU A 142 5.88 24.46 -17.88
C GLU A 142 5.86 23.29 -16.93
N PHE A 143 5.79 22.07 -17.44
CA PHE A 143 5.84 20.85 -16.63
C PHE A 143 7.15 20.75 -15.83
N LEU A 144 8.31 20.93 -16.47
CA LEU A 144 9.61 20.87 -15.79
C LEU A 144 9.78 22.01 -14.77
N GLN A 145 9.31 23.21 -15.07
CA GLN A 145 9.32 24.32 -14.11
C GLN A 145 8.46 24.04 -12.88
N GLN A 146 7.29 23.43 -13.09
CA GLN A 146 6.43 23.03 -11.97
C GLN A 146 7.10 21.92 -11.15
N GLN A 147 7.71 20.94 -11.79
CA GLN A 147 8.47 19.87 -11.14
C GLN A 147 9.64 20.40 -10.32
N HIS A 148 10.44 21.33 -10.87
CA HIS A 148 11.53 21.98 -10.14
C HIS A 148 11.04 22.78 -8.95
N ARG A 149 9.90 23.48 -9.05
CA ARG A 149 9.26 24.17 -7.92
C ARG A 149 8.85 23.19 -6.82
N GLN A 150 8.22 22.07 -7.17
CA GLN A 150 7.83 21.05 -6.20
C GLN A 150 9.06 20.46 -5.49
N MET A 151 10.14 20.19 -6.22
CA MET A 151 11.40 19.70 -5.63
C MET A 151 12.04 20.74 -4.71
N ALA A 152 12.05 22.01 -5.10
CA ALA A 152 12.56 23.10 -4.28
C ALA A 152 11.75 23.27 -2.97
N GLN A 153 10.42 23.17 -3.04
CA GLN A 153 9.53 23.18 -1.88
C GLN A 153 9.78 21.98 -0.96
N ALA A 154 9.88 20.77 -1.53
CA ALA A 154 10.13 19.56 -0.75
C ALA A 154 11.49 19.64 -0.02
N ARG A 155 12.54 20.13 -0.70
CA ARG A 155 13.86 20.34 -0.09
C ARG A 155 13.80 21.38 1.04
N LEU A 156 13.14 22.52 0.82
CA LEU A 156 12.97 23.53 1.87
C LEU A 156 12.24 22.96 3.09
N MET A 157 11.15 22.18 2.87
CA MET A 157 10.41 21.55 3.97
C MET A 157 11.24 20.54 4.74
N GLY A 158 12.06 19.72 4.06
CA GLY A 158 12.99 18.80 4.69
C GLY A 158 13.98 19.54 5.58
N GLU A 159 14.66 20.54 5.06
CA GLU A 159 15.64 21.37 5.80
C GLU A 159 15.01 22.09 7.02
N LEU A 160 13.76 22.59 6.88
CA LEU A 160 13.05 23.22 8.00
C LEU A 160 12.66 22.21 9.08
N ARG A 161 12.28 21.01 8.72
CA ARG A 161 12.00 19.92 9.67
C ARG A 161 13.26 19.47 10.42
N ASP A 162 14.35 19.26 9.70
CA ASP A 162 15.64 18.88 10.29
C ASP A 162 16.11 19.96 11.29
N LYS A 163 15.95 21.23 10.94
CA LYS A 163 16.28 22.37 11.81
C LYS A 163 15.38 22.46 13.05
N ALA A 164 14.10 22.15 12.91
CA ALA A 164 13.13 22.18 14.01
C ALA A 164 13.34 21.06 15.03
N GLY A 165 13.86 19.92 14.61
CA GLY A 165 14.22 18.76 15.46
C GLY A 165 13.03 17.98 16.04
N ASP A 166 11.98 18.64 16.51
CA ASP A 166 10.88 18.03 17.28
C ASP A 166 9.53 18.03 16.55
N VAL A 167 9.51 17.69 15.26
CA VAL A 167 8.22 17.54 14.55
C VAL A 167 7.69 16.14 14.74
N THR A 168 6.76 15.97 15.69
CA THR A 168 6.09 14.68 15.92
C THR A 168 4.69 14.69 15.36
N VAL A 169 4.40 13.75 14.47
CA VAL A 169 3.05 13.54 13.92
C VAL A 169 2.36 12.43 14.69
N LEU A 170 1.24 12.78 15.33
CA LEU A 170 0.46 11.87 16.19
C LEU A 170 -0.81 11.34 15.51
N LEU A 171 -1.01 11.66 14.23
CA LEU A 171 -2.15 11.13 13.46
C LEU A 171 -1.90 9.65 13.15
N ASP A 172 -2.61 8.76 13.85
CA ASP A 172 -2.51 7.33 13.62
C ASP A 172 -3.13 6.92 12.28
N PRO A 173 -2.42 6.12 11.46
CA PRO A 173 -3.00 5.52 10.27
C PRO A 173 -4.00 4.42 10.65
N PRO A 174 -5.05 4.19 9.83
CA PRO A 174 -5.89 3.01 9.99
C PRO A 174 -5.02 1.76 9.82
N ARG A 175 -5.32 0.74 10.64
CA ARG A 175 -4.57 -0.52 10.61
C ARG A 175 -5.53 -1.67 10.36
N ARG A 176 -5.04 -2.67 9.67
CA ARG A 176 -5.73 -3.93 9.43
C ARG A 176 -4.92 -5.07 10.01
N ASP A 177 -5.59 -5.97 10.67
CA ASP A 177 -4.98 -7.23 11.07
C ASP A 177 -4.99 -8.17 9.87
N VAL A 178 -3.79 -8.49 9.37
CA VAL A 178 -3.59 -9.38 8.22
C VAL A 178 -3.06 -10.69 8.74
N ALA A 179 -3.88 -11.73 8.70
CA ALA A 179 -3.48 -13.05 9.17
C ALA A 179 -2.35 -13.63 8.30
N ILE A 180 -1.37 -14.23 8.97
CA ILE A 180 -0.24 -14.91 8.35
C ILE A 180 -0.39 -16.40 8.61
N ALA A 181 -0.54 -17.20 7.56
CA ALA A 181 -0.60 -18.64 7.64
C ALA A 181 0.82 -19.25 7.82
N GLU A 182 0.89 -20.45 8.35
CA GLU A 182 2.19 -21.16 8.45
C GLU A 182 2.80 -21.49 7.10
N SER A 183 1.95 -21.63 6.08
CA SER A 183 2.35 -21.88 4.69
C SER A 183 2.84 -20.64 3.95
N ASP A 184 2.60 -19.42 4.49
CA ASP A 184 3.01 -18.20 3.80
C ASP A 184 4.53 -18.11 3.68
N PRO A 185 5.04 -17.72 2.51
CA PRO A 185 6.46 -17.50 2.32
C PRO A 185 6.97 -16.31 3.14
N VAL A 186 7.97 -16.58 3.98
CA VAL A 186 8.55 -15.55 4.86
C VAL A 186 10.04 -15.40 4.58
N ARG A 187 10.51 -14.16 4.48
CA ARG A 187 11.93 -13.78 4.40
C ARG A 187 12.28 -12.81 5.53
N GLY A 188 13.25 -13.16 6.34
CA GLY A 188 13.69 -12.40 7.51
C GLY A 188 13.36 -13.07 8.85
N PRO A 189 13.78 -12.46 9.99
CA PRO A 189 13.58 -13.06 11.30
C PRO A 189 12.09 -13.14 11.69
N LYS A 190 11.71 -14.22 12.35
CA LYS A 190 10.32 -14.43 12.81
C LYS A 190 9.87 -13.35 13.78
N ASP A 191 10.77 -12.89 14.65
CA ASP A 191 10.50 -11.93 15.72
C ASP A 191 10.92 -10.50 15.34
N ALA A 192 11.04 -10.21 14.03
CA ALA A 192 11.34 -8.87 13.56
C ALA A 192 10.25 -7.88 14.01
N PRO A 193 10.64 -6.67 14.50
CA PRO A 193 9.67 -5.67 14.99
C PRO A 193 8.78 -5.11 13.87
N ILE A 194 9.22 -5.22 12.61
CA ILE A 194 8.46 -4.79 11.43
C ILE A 194 8.08 -6.01 10.61
N THR A 195 6.77 -6.20 10.44
CA THR A 195 6.24 -7.17 9.47
C THR A 195 5.68 -6.42 8.27
N ILE A 196 6.20 -6.73 7.10
CA ILE A 196 5.68 -6.27 5.80
C ILE A 196 4.97 -7.43 5.15
N ILE A 197 3.67 -7.32 4.90
CA ILE A 197 2.89 -8.29 4.15
C ILE A 197 2.59 -7.68 2.79
N GLU A 198 3.05 -8.31 1.72
CA GLU A 198 2.91 -7.84 0.35
C GLU A 198 1.90 -8.71 -0.40
N PHE A 199 0.75 -8.12 -0.78
CA PHE A 199 -0.15 -8.70 -1.79
C PHE A 199 0.37 -8.32 -3.17
N SER A 200 0.80 -9.33 -3.93
CA SER A 200 1.63 -9.14 -5.11
C SER A 200 1.24 -10.07 -6.26
N ASP A 201 1.73 -9.76 -7.44
CA ASP A 201 1.41 -10.45 -8.70
C ASP A 201 2.68 -10.53 -9.55
N PHE A 202 3.13 -11.73 -9.87
CA PHE A 202 4.38 -11.95 -10.61
C PHE A 202 4.38 -11.37 -12.02
N GLN A 203 3.23 -11.14 -12.63
CA GLN A 203 3.12 -10.51 -13.96
C GLN A 203 2.98 -8.97 -13.86
N CYS A 204 2.71 -8.42 -12.67
CA CYS A 204 2.54 -6.98 -12.48
C CYS A 204 3.87 -6.23 -12.56
N PRO A 205 4.03 -5.25 -13.49
CA PRO A 205 5.30 -4.52 -13.62
C PRO A 205 5.59 -3.61 -12.41
N PHE A 206 4.56 -3.19 -11.67
CA PHE A 206 4.73 -2.42 -10.43
C PHE A 206 5.27 -3.28 -9.30
N CYS A 207 4.87 -4.57 -9.22
CA CYS A 207 5.43 -5.53 -8.27
C CYS A 207 6.91 -5.80 -8.56
N GLY A 208 7.28 -5.99 -9.84
CA GLY A 208 8.69 -6.10 -10.23
C GLY A 208 9.51 -4.87 -9.86
N ARG A 209 8.92 -3.66 -9.86
CA ARG A 209 9.61 -2.42 -9.48
C ARG A 209 9.76 -2.25 -7.95
N VAL A 210 8.83 -2.75 -7.16
CA VAL A 210 8.92 -2.63 -5.70
C VAL A 210 9.91 -3.62 -5.09
N THR A 211 10.09 -4.78 -5.69
CA THR A 211 10.98 -5.85 -5.20
C THR A 211 12.39 -5.34 -4.83
N PRO A 212 13.16 -4.67 -5.73
CA PRO A 212 14.48 -4.17 -5.36
C PRO A 212 14.43 -3.05 -4.29
N THR A 213 13.32 -2.33 -4.18
CA THR A 213 13.12 -1.33 -3.12
C THR A 213 12.97 -2.02 -1.75
N LEU A 214 12.21 -3.11 -1.68
CA LEU A 214 12.05 -3.90 -0.46
C LEU A 214 13.33 -4.62 -0.05
N ASP A 215 14.12 -5.11 -1.02
CA ASP A 215 15.44 -5.70 -0.74
C ASP A 215 16.38 -4.65 -0.15
N LYS A 216 16.50 -3.47 -0.77
CA LYS A 216 17.28 -2.35 -0.24
C LYS A 216 16.82 -1.94 1.18
N LEU A 217 15.50 -1.94 1.42
CA LEU A 217 14.95 -1.63 2.74
C LEU A 217 15.38 -2.67 3.78
N ARG A 218 15.31 -3.95 3.44
CA ARG A 218 15.75 -5.05 4.33
C ARG A 218 17.26 -4.99 4.61
N GLU A 219 18.07 -4.62 3.63
CA GLU A 219 19.51 -4.41 3.80
C GLU A 219 19.83 -3.23 4.75
N ALA A 220 19.03 -2.14 4.63
CA ALA A 220 19.18 -0.96 5.49
C ALA A 220 18.71 -1.19 6.94
N TYR A 221 17.80 -2.16 7.15
CA TYR A 221 17.26 -2.51 8.47
C TYR A 221 17.51 -4.00 8.79
N PRO A 222 18.77 -4.43 8.92
CA PRO A 222 19.09 -5.83 9.17
C PRO A 222 18.39 -6.33 10.44
N ASP A 223 17.84 -7.53 10.37
CA ASP A 223 17.12 -8.23 11.45
C ASP A 223 15.88 -7.51 11.99
N LYS A 224 15.46 -6.40 11.39
CA LYS A 224 14.28 -5.63 11.83
C LYS A 224 13.06 -5.83 10.96
N ILE A 225 13.21 -6.42 9.78
CA ILE A 225 12.10 -6.58 8.83
C ILE A 225 11.88 -8.06 8.52
N ARG A 226 10.61 -8.48 8.65
CA ARG A 226 10.06 -9.72 8.17
C ARG A 226 9.14 -9.43 6.99
N LEU A 227 9.47 -9.97 5.81
CA LEU A 227 8.65 -9.86 4.61
C LEU A 227 7.84 -11.15 4.44
N VAL A 228 6.54 -11.00 4.26
CA VAL A 228 5.58 -12.08 3.95
C VAL A 228 4.99 -11.81 2.58
N PHE A 229 4.99 -12.80 1.71
CA PHE A 229 4.39 -12.68 0.39
C PHE A 229 3.00 -13.31 0.37
N LYS A 230 2.06 -12.65 -0.29
CA LYS A 230 0.69 -13.09 -0.52
C LYS A 230 0.36 -12.97 -2.00
N ASP A 231 -0.13 -14.05 -2.59
CA ASP A 231 -0.50 -14.05 -4.00
C ASP A 231 -1.80 -13.28 -4.24
N PHE A 232 -1.75 -12.31 -5.14
CA PHE A 232 -2.93 -11.56 -5.57
C PHE A 232 -2.92 -11.33 -7.09
N PRO A 233 -3.04 -12.40 -7.89
CA PRO A 233 -3.06 -12.30 -9.35
C PRO A 233 -4.25 -11.47 -9.83
N LEU A 234 -3.97 -10.42 -10.62
CA LEU A 234 -4.99 -9.55 -11.17
C LEU A 234 -5.68 -10.22 -12.38
N PRO A 235 -6.99 -9.98 -12.61
CA PRO A 235 -7.71 -10.56 -13.75
C PRO A 235 -7.11 -10.23 -15.13
N SER A 236 -6.38 -9.13 -15.24
CA SER A 236 -5.69 -8.71 -16.47
C SER A 236 -4.36 -9.44 -16.71
N HIS A 237 -3.89 -10.25 -15.76
CA HIS A 237 -2.60 -10.93 -15.78
C HIS A 237 -2.75 -12.46 -15.86
N PRO A 238 -3.02 -13.02 -17.06
CA PRO A 238 -3.39 -14.41 -17.20
C PRO A 238 -2.28 -15.42 -16.84
N LEU A 239 -1.02 -14.99 -16.79
CA LEU A 239 0.12 -15.85 -16.44
C LEU A 239 0.45 -15.81 -14.94
N ALA A 240 -0.04 -14.82 -14.20
CA ALA A 240 0.27 -14.65 -12.79
C ALA A 240 -0.15 -15.83 -11.91
N PRO A 241 -1.33 -16.47 -12.10
CA PRO A 241 -1.70 -17.63 -11.28
C PRO A 241 -0.69 -18.78 -11.38
N LYS A 242 -0.26 -19.11 -12.59
CA LYS A 242 0.73 -20.20 -12.77
C LYS A 242 2.14 -19.82 -12.31
N ALA A 243 2.50 -18.56 -12.38
CA ALA A 243 3.75 -18.06 -11.83
C ALA A 243 3.78 -18.16 -10.30
N GLY A 244 2.69 -17.82 -9.61
CA GLY A 244 2.54 -18.02 -8.15
C GLY A 244 2.60 -19.49 -7.76
N GLU A 245 1.84 -20.37 -8.44
CA GLU A 245 1.93 -21.82 -8.21
C GLU A 245 3.38 -22.32 -8.37
N ALA A 246 4.13 -21.84 -9.36
CA ALA A 246 5.52 -22.21 -9.57
C ALA A 246 6.43 -21.78 -8.39
N ALA A 247 6.20 -20.59 -7.82
CA ALA A 247 6.94 -20.15 -6.64
C ALA A 247 6.66 -21.04 -5.42
N HIS A 248 5.39 -21.42 -5.19
CA HIS A 248 5.02 -22.35 -4.12
C HIS A 248 5.57 -23.78 -4.37
N CYS A 249 5.56 -24.28 -5.61
CA CYS A 249 6.18 -25.57 -5.95
C CYS A 249 7.70 -25.57 -5.71
N ALA A 250 8.36 -24.44 -5.94
CA ALA A 250 9.77 -24.27 -5.56
C ALA A 250 9.92 -24.20 -4.03
N GLY A 251 8.97 -23.57 -3.34
CA GLY A 251 8.88 -23.50 -1.88
C GLY A 251 8.78 -24.88 -1.22
N ALA A 252 8.02 -25.82 -1.82
CA ALA A 252 7.95 -27.20 -1.38
C ALA A 252 9.31 -27.95 -1.43
N GLN A 253 10.28 -27.38 -2.16
CA GLN A 253 11.67 -27.84 -2.22
C GLN A 253 12.65 -26.87 -1.53
N GLY A 254 12.14 -25.94 -0.69
CA GLY A 254 12.94 -24.99 0.10
C GLY A 254 13.50 -23.81 -0.69
N LYS A 255 13.00 -23.53 -1.92
CA LYS A 255 13.53 -22.50 -2.82
C LYS A 255 12.47 -21.52 -3.32
N TYR A 256 11.52 -21.15 -2.44
CA TYR A 256 10.48 -20.18 -2.80
C TYR A 256 11.10 -18.84 -3.26
N TRP A 257 12.01 -18.29 -2.46
CA TRP A 257 12.54 -16.97 -2.71
C TRP A 257 13.49 -16.89 -3.89
N GLU A 258 14.23 -17.96 -4.18
CA GLU A 258 15.03 -18.06 -5.41
C GLU A 258 14.14 -18.05 -6.66
N MET A 259 12.99 -18.74 -6.59
CA MET A 259 12.01 -18.70 -7.69
C MET A 259 11.34 -17.32 -7.77
N HIS A 260 10.90 -16.76 -6.66
CA HIS A 260 10.32 -15.42 -6.55
C HIS A 260 11.22 -14.37 -7.23
N ASP A 261 12.49 -14.29 -6.81
CA ASP A 261 13.44 -13.31 -7.33
C ASP A 261 13.66 -13.52 -8.84
N ARG A 262 13.69 -14.78 -9.27
CA ARG A 262 13.86 -15.13 -10.67
C ARG A 262 12.65 -14.79 -11.54
N LEU A 263 11.43 -14.98 -11.04
CA LEU A 263 10.21 -14.65 -11.77
C LEU A 263 10.07 -13.15 -11.96
N PHE A 264 10.34 -12.35 -10.93
CA PHE A 264 10.33 -10.88 -11.06
C PHE A 264 11.45 -10.34 -11.98
N ALA A 265 12.60 -11.01 -12.00
CA ALA A 265 13.67 -10.67 -12.95
C ALA A 265 13.34 -11.05 -14.40
N ASN A 266 12.33 -11.91 -14.64
CA ASN A 266 11.98 -12.45 -15.95
C ASN A 266 10.47 -12.39 -16.23
N GLN A 267 9.82 -11.27 -15.93
CA GLN A 267 8.36 -11.10 -16.06
C GLN A 267 7.79 -11.31 -17.46
N ASN A 268 8.63 -11.32 -18.49
CA ASN A 268 8.29 -11.64 -19.86
C ASN A 268 8.39 -13.15 -20.22
N GLN A 269 8.68 -14.00 -19.24
CA GLN A 269 8.89 -15.45 -19.39
C GLN A 269 8.15 -16.21 -18.29
N LEU A 270 6.82 -16.09 -18.24
CA LEU A 270 5.96 -16.68 -17.21
C LEU A 270 5.05 -17.78 -17.74
N GLU A 271 5.15 -18.18 -19.00
CA GLU A 271 4.45 -19.34 -19.54
C GLU A 271 4.99 -20.63 -18.93
N VAL A 272 4.14 -21.67 -18.83
CA VAL A 272 4.47 -22.94 -18.19
C VAL A 272 5.82 -23.55 -18.65
N PRO A 273 6.16 -23.56 -19.94
CA PRO A 273 7.48 -24.05 -20.35
C PRO A 273 8.63 -23.24 -19.75
N ALA A 274 8.50 -21.90 -19.68
CA ALA A 274 9.52 -21.04 -19.10
C ALA A 274 9.62 -21.23 -17.57
N LEU A 275 8.50 -21.41 -16.87
CA LEU A 275 8.49 -21.75 -15.43
C LEU A 275 9.27 -23.01 -15.13
N LYS A 276 9.15 -24.05 -15.98
CA LYS A 276 9.91 -25.30 -15.86
C LYS A 276 11.41 -25.09 -16.10
N GLU A 277 11.79 -24.24 -17.05
CA GLU A 277 13.20 -23.85 -17.23
C GLU A 277 13.74 -23.01 -16.06
N HIS A 278 12.92 -22.14 -15.46
CA HIS A 278 13.31 -21.42 -14.24
C HIS A 278 13.58 -22.38 -13.09
N ALA A 279 12.73 -23.40 -12.89
CA ALA A 279 12.92 -24.45 -11.88
C ALA A 279 14.25 -25.19 -12.06
N LYS A 280 14.55 -25.58 -13.29
CA LYS A 280 15.82 -26.22 -13.64
C LYS A 280 17.01 -25.31 -13.37
N ALA A 281 16.91 -24.04 -13.71
CA ALA A 281 17.99 -23.06 -13.54
C ALA A 281 18.34 -22.81 -12.07
N ILE A 282 17.39 -22.92 -11.14
CA ILE A 282 17.64 -22.83 -9.71
C ILE A 282 17.93 -24.20 -9.06
N GLY A 283 18.05 -25.28 -9.87
CA GLY A 283 18.48 -26.60 -9.43
C GLY A 283 17.44 -27.35 -8.58
N LEU A 284 16.15 -27.27 -8.97
CA LEU A 284 15.08 -28.06 -8.38
C LEU A 284 15.06 -29.50 -8.94
N ASP A 285 14.48 -30.44 -8.18
CA ASP A 285 14.04 -31.72 -8.71
C ASP A 285 12.91 -31.46 -9.71
N GLN A 286 13.26 -31.60 -11.00
CA GLN A 286 12.37 -31.28 -12.11
C GLN A 286 11.09 -32.14 -12.09
N GLY A 287 11.20 -33.45 -11.77
CA GLY A 287 10.05 -34.34 -11.76
C GLY A 287 9.03 -33.92 -10.69
N LYS A 288 9.49 -33.58 -9.49
CA LYS A 288 8.64 -33.11 -8.40
C LYS A 288 8.02 -31.77 -8.74
N PHE A 289 8.81 -30.86 -9.32
CA PHE A 289 8.33 -29.52 -9.70
C PHE A 289 7.25 -29.62 -10.78
N ASP A 290 7.49 -30.40 -11.85
CA ASP A 290 6.53 -30.57 -12.94
C ASP A 290 5.23 -31.17 -12.44
N GLN A 291 5.30 -32.23 -11.61
CA GLN A 291 4.12 -32.84 -11.01
C GLN A 291 3.32 -31.85 -10.16
N CYS A 292 4.00 -31.06 -9.33
CA CYS A 292 3.38 -30.04 -8.48
C CYS A 292 2.66 -28.97 -9.33
N LEU A 293 3.36 -28.39 -10.31
CA LEU A 293 2.84 -27.33 -11.16
C LEU A 293 1.68 -27.80 -12.05
N ASP A 294 1.83 -28.99 -12.66
CA ASP A 294 0.82 -29.53 -13.58
C ASP A 294 -0.45 -29.98 -12.83
N SER A 295 -0.34 -30.39 -11.55
CA SER A 295 -1.49 -30.77 -10.72
C SER A 295 -2.22 -29.55 -10.10
N GLY A 296 -1.64 -28.36 -10.11
CA GLY A 296 -2.21 -27.18 -9.42
C GLY A 296 -2.22 -27.33 -7.90
N GLN A 297 -1.21 -27.97 -7.33
CA GLN A 297 -1.14 -28.35 -5.92
C GLN A 297 -1.38 -27.17 -4.95
N PHE A 298 -0.97 -25.96 -5.31
CA PHE A 298 -1.05 -24.76 -4.48
C PHE A 298 -2.14 -23.76 -4.91
N ALA A 299 -3.06 -24.16 -5.79
CA ALA A 299 -4.12 -23.28 -6.25
C ALA A 299 -5.07 -22.84 -5.11
N SER A 300 -5.26 -23.70 -4.08
CA SER A 300 -6.10 -23.37 -2.92
C SER A 300 -5.49 -22.34 -1.99
N GLU A 301 -4.16 -22.39 -1.78
CA GLU A 301 -3.43 -21.40 -0.97
C GLU A 301 -3.50 -20.03 -1.64
N MET A 302 -3.26 -19.96 -2.93
CA MET A 302 -3.37 -18.71 -3.70
C MET A 302 -4.80 -18.15 -3.67
N GLN A 303 -5.82 -19.01 -3.75
CA GLN A 303 -7.22 -18.60 -3.65
C GLN A 303 -7.51 -18.01 -2.26
N ALA A 304 -6.98 -18.61 -1.18
CA ALA A 304 -7.13 -18.10 0.18
C ALA A 304 -6.47 -16.71 0.35
N ASP A 305 -5.29 -16.50 -0.24
CA ASP A 305 -4.62 -15.19 -0.25
C ASP A 305 -5.44 -14.14 -1.01
N MET A 306 -5.98 -14.50 -2.18
CA MET A 306 -6.86 -13.61 -2.94
C MET A 306 -8.11 -13.23 -2.16
N GLU A 307 -8.77 -14.19 -1.50
CA GLU A 307 -9.96 -13.96 -0.67
C GLU A 307 -9.62 -13.04 0.51
N GLN A 308 -8.49 -13.26 1.18
CA GLN A 308 -8.02 -12.39 2.24
C GLN A 308 -7.76 -10.97 1.73
N GLY A 309 -7.06 -10.83 0.61
CA GLY A 309 -6.80 -9.52 0.00
C GLY A 309 -8.09 -8.78 -0.37
N GLN A 310 -9.08 -9.49 -0.94
CA GLN A 310 -10.39 -8.92 -1.26
C GLN A 310 -11.13 -8.43 -0.01
N GLN A 311 -11.12 -9.21 1.09
CA GLN A 311 -11.71 -8.81 2.37
C GLN A 311 -11.03 -7.58 2.99
N LEU A 312 -9.73 -7.39 2.72
CA LEU A 312 -8.96 -6.23 3.16
C LEU A 312 -9.09 -5.01 2.23
N GLY A 313 -9.81 -5.15 1.11
CA GLY A 313 -9.99 -4.09 0.13
C GLY A 313 -8.81 -3.90 -0.83
N VAL A 314 -7.97 -4.91 -0.99
CA VAL A 314 -6.90 -4.89 -2.01
C VAL A 314 -7.53 -4.84 -3.39
N ALA A 315 -7.29 -3.75 -4.11
CA ALA A 315 -7.83 -3.50 -5.46
C ALA A 315 -6.74 -3.43 -6.54
N SER A 316 -5.48 -3.38 -6.14
CA SER A 316 -4.32 -3.28 -7.02
C SER A 316 -3.08 -3.89 -6.38
N THR A 317 -2.09 -4.23 -7.21
CA THR A 317 -0.80 -4.74 -6.77
C THR A 317 0.35 -3.82 -7.19
N PRO A 318 1.42 -3.72 -6.38
CA PRO A 318 1.51 -4.27 -5.04
C PRO A 318 0.66 -3.48 -4.04
N THR A 319 0.07 -4.16 -3.05
CA THR A 319 -0.47 -3.54 -1.85
C THR A 319 0.23 -4.15 -0.64
N LEU A 320 0.83 -3.31 0.19
CA LEU A 320 1.62 -3.75 1.33
C LEU A 320 0.93 -3.35 2.64
N TYR A 321 1.10 -4.17 3.68
CA TYR A 321 0.71 -3.85 5.05
C TYR A 321 1.96 -3.88 5.93
N ILE A 322 2.38 -2.71 6.42
CA ILE A 322 3.55 -2.56 7.31
C ILE A 322 3.02 -2.42 8.73
N ASN A 323 3.18 -3.46 9.54
CA ASN A 323 2.55 -3.57 10.87
C ASN A 323 1.04 -3.22 10.82
N GLY A 324 0.35 -3.71 9.79
CA GLY A 324 -1.08 -3.46 9.55
C GLY A 324 -1.40 -2.13 8.87
N ARG A 325 -0.45 -1.23 8.70
CA ARG A 325 -0.62 0.05 7.99
C ARG A 325 -0.56 -0.19 6.48
N PRO A 326 -1.63 0.12 5.71
CA PRO A 326 -1.62 -0.10 4.27
C PRO A 326 -0.74 0.92 3.53
N VAL A 327 0.03 0.42 2.56
CA VAL A 327 0.83 1.17 1.60
C VAL A 327 0.49 0.65 0.20
N ILE A 328 -0.11 1.49 -0.63
CA ILE A 328 -0.62 1.10 -1.94
C ILE A 328 0.38 1.50 -3.03
N GLY A 329 0.69 0.54 -3.90
CA GLY A 329 1.56 0.72 -5.06
C GLY A 329 3.06 0.72 -4.76
N ALA A 330 3.85 0.76 -5.82
CA ALA A 330 5.31 0.83 -5.75
C ALA A 330 5.75 2.25 -5.39
N GLN A 331 5.77 2.57 -4.10
CA GLN A 331 6.24 3.85 -3.58
C GLN A 331 7.78 3.97 -3.67
N PRO A 332 8.34 5.20 -3.65
CA PRO A 332 9.78 5.41 -3.55
C PRO A 332 10.37 4.85 -2.25
N TYR A 333 11.66 4.55 -2.27
CA TYR A 333 12.39 4.01 -1.11
C TYR A 333 12.24 4.87 0.15
N GLU A 334 12.34 6.18 0.00
CA GLU A 334 12.25 7.15 1.09
C GLU A 334 10.90 7.11 1.80
N TYR A 335 9.82 6.83 1.07
CA TYR A 335 8.49 6.65 1.67
C TYR A 335 8.43 5.40 2.54
N PHE A 336 8.93 4.26 2.04
CA PHE A 336 9.00 3.03 2.82
C PHE A 336 9.90 3.19 4.06
N GLN A 337 11.04 3.86 3.91
CA GLN A 337 11.94 4.18 5.00
C GLN A 337 11.25 4.98 6.09
N GLN A 338 10.53 6.05 5.71
CA GLN A 338 9.76 6.87 6.66
C GLN A 338 8.73 6.02 7.41
N VAL A 339 7.97 5.16 6.71
CA VAL A 339 6.96 4.29 7.35
C VAL A 339 7.62 3.33 8.33
N VAL A 340 8.73 2.71 7.96
CA VAL A 340 9.48 1.79 8.83
C VAL A 340 10.01 2.51 10.07
N ASP A 341 10.57 3.72 9.92
CA ASP A 341 11.07 4.51 11.05
C ASP A 341 9.95 4.92 12.01
N GLU A 342 8.80 5.37 11.48
CA GLU A 342 7.60 5.67 12.27
C GLU A 342 7.12 4.43 13.05
N GLU A 343 7.08 3.26 12.43
CA GLU A 343 6.67 2.00 13.08
C GLU A 343 7.68 1.53 14.13
N LEU A 344 8.99 1.63 13.86
CA LEU A 344 10.03 1.31 14.84
C LEU A 344 10.00 2.25 16.06
N ALA A 345 9.64 3.51 15.88
CA ALA A 345 9.48 4.44 16.98
C ALA A 345 8.30 4.07 17.91
N ARG A 346 7.26 3.45 17.36
CA ARG A 346 6.07 3.01 18.11
C ARG A 346 6.30 1.72 18.92
N THR A 347 7.21 0.86 18.49
CA THR A 347 7.51 -0.42 19.16
C THR A 347 8.48 -0.28 20.33
N LYS A 348 8.97 0.94 20.58
CA LYS A 348 9.78 1.29 21.75
C LYS A 348 8.91 1.71 22.92
#